data_619cf913b48bfdd3a408cfa833bee3a8
#
_entry.id   619cf913b48bfdd3a408cfa833bee3a8
#
_cell.length_a   1.000
_cell.length_b   1.000
_cell.length_c   1.000
_cell.angle_alpha   90.00
_cell.angle_beta   90.00
_cell.angle_gamma   90.00
#
_symmetry.space_group_name_H-M   'P 1'
#
loop_
_entity.id
_entity.type
_entity.pdbx_description
1 polymer ?
#
loop_
_entity_poly.entity_id
_entity_poly.type
_entity_poly.pdbx_seq_one_letter_code
_entity_poly.pdbx_strand_id
1 'polypeptide(L)'
;VLNGHAKTAQIGNSGTHSEKTDQSAKSEKKSQQSEKKTQESSETKDAKASAEETAEPQEDAVTKALREQSAALMDDQKSEILAKAQQTAQNSGYGMVQYHYCVVTNGEVGSVEDFSNAVFRILNSEHGWARAGAIFEPSTDGNCDFNIVLAQASTLPTFSSVCSEQYSCRVGNNVIIND
;
A
#
# COMPACT_ATOMS: atom_id res chain seq x y z
N VAL A 1 -17.35 46.15 21.97
CA VAL A 1 -17.87 46.08 23.35
C VAL A 1 -18.75 44.85 23.42
N LEU A 2 -18.34 43.86 24.17
CA LEU A 2 -18.99 42.82 24.98
C LEU A 2 -18.28 41.46 24.84
N ASN A 3 -17.53 41.22 25.75
CA ASN A 3 -17.26 40.18 26.76
C ASN A 3 -18.22 38.97 26.74
N GLY A 4 -17.64 37.80 26.84
CA GLY A 4 -18.33 36.57 27.25
C GLY A 4 -17.41 35.36 27.23
N HIS A 5 -16.67 35.17 28.24
CA HIS A 5 -16.57 34.15 29.28
C HIS A 5 -16.25 32.71 28.81
N ALA A 6 -15.06 32.32 29.18
CA ALA A 6 -14.59 30.95 29.33
C ALA A 6 -15.49 30.13 30.30
N LYS A 7 -15.75 28.90 30.01
CA LYS A 7 -16.12 27.87 30.99
C LYS A 7 -15.22 26.66 30.89
N THR A 8 -14.29 26.60 31.80
CA THR A 8 -13.55 25.44 32.23
C THR A 8 -14.50 24.47 32.92
N ALA A 9 -14.50 23.20 32.56
CA ALA A 9 -15.05 22.14 33.35
C ALA A 9 -13.98 21.07 33.57
N GLN A 10 -13.48 21.07 34.81
CA GLN A 10 -12.76 19.94 35.41
C GLN A 10 -13.78 19.03 36.09
N ILE A 11 -13.70 17.76 35.88
CA ILE A 11 -14.17 16.68 36.77
C ILE A 11 -13.22 15.53 36.45
N GLY A 12 -12.42 14.98 37.33
CA GLY A 12 -12.68 14.49 38.67
C GLY A 12 -12.25 13.02 38.67
N ASN A 13 -11.17 12.75 39.33
CA ASN A 13 -10.48 11.49 39.60
C ASN A 13 -11.32 10.61 40.55
N SER A 14 -11.32 9.30 40.36
CA SER A 14 -11.17 8.29 41.41
C SER A 14 -11.69 6.90 41.01
N GLY A 15 -10.91 5.87 41.31
CA GLY A 15 -11.44 4.53 41.47
C GLY A 15 -10.47 3.40 41.12
N THR A 16 -9.53 3.15 42.02
CA THR A 16 -8.78 1.90 42.20
C THR A 16 -9.69 0.71 42.42
N HIS A 17 -9.44 -0.43 41.75
CA HIS A 17 -9.54 -1.73 42.42
C HIS A 17 -8.60 -2.75 41.73
N SER A 18 -7.68 -3.23 42.56
CA SER A 18 -6.91 -4.47 42.40
C SER A 18 -7.82 -5.68 42.59
N GLU A 19 -7.62 -6.73 41.79
CA GLU A 19 -7.59 -8.08 42.39
C GLU A 19 -6.84 -9.06 41.46
N LYS A 20 -5.91 -9.75 42.09
CA LYS A 20 -5.15 -10.90 41.65
C LYS A 20 -6.04 -12.13 41.58
N THR A 21 -5.79 -13.02 40.61
CA THR A 21 -5.74 -14.46 40.93
C THR A 21 -4.84 -15.19 39.92
N ASP A 22 -3.86 -15.88 40.47
CA ASP A 22 -3.01 -16.95 39.93
C ASP A 22 -3.81 -18.20 39.55
N GLN A 23 -3.31 -18.94 38.60
CA GLN A 23 -3.13 -20.42 38.56
C GLN A 23 -2.80 -20.84 37.10
N SER A 24 -1.62 -21.18 36.77
CA SER A 24 -0.80 -22.40 36.83
C SER A 24 -1.50 -23.71 36.43
N ALA A 25 -1.06 -24.29 35.33
CA ALA A 25 -0.90 -25.73 35.00
C ALA A 25 -0.48 -25.85 33.52
N LYS A 26 0.70 -26.13 33.15
CA LYS A 26 1.56 -27.32 33.05
C LYS A 26 0.85 -28.52 32.37
N SER A 27 1.25 -28.82 31.14
CA SER A 27 1.31 -30.18 30.59
C SER A 27 2.20 -30.23 29.32
N GLU A 28 3.25 -30.80 29.39
CA GLU A 28 4.22 -31.69 28.87
C GLU A 28 3.85 -32.41 27.56
N LYS A 29 4.75 -32.27 26.58
CA LYS A 29 5.60 -33.29 25.90
C LYS A 29 4.91 -34.48 25.23
N LYS A 30 5.06 -34.60 23.90
CA LYS A 30 5.43 -35.89 23.29
C LYS A 30 6.07 -35.70 21.91
N SER A 31 7.34 -35.99 21.88
CA SER A 31 8.13 -36.33 20.70
C SER A 31 7.69 -37.70 20.13
N GLN A 32 7.63 -37.82 18.84
CA GLN A 32 8.00 -39.11 18.22
C GLN A 32 8.52 -38.90 16.82
N GLN A 33 9.72 -39.31 16.68
CA GLN A 33 10.60 -39.56 15.57
C GLN A 33 10.15 -40.83 14.85
N SER A 34 10.19 -40.86 13.54
CA SER A 34 10.32 -42.12 12.82
C SER A 34 11.08 -41.93 11.51
N GLU A 35 12.06 -42.76 11.40
CA GLU A 35 13.15 -42.84 10.45
C GLU A 35 12.73 -43.40 9.08
N LYS A 36 13.45 -42.92 8.04
CA LYS A 36 14.27 -43.65 7.05
C LYS A 36 13.66 -44.80 6.26
N LYS A 37 13.59 -44.68 4.95
CA LYS A 37 13.97 -45.76 4.04
C LYS A 37 14.50 -45.22 2.71
N THR A 38 15.78 -45.43 2.52
CA THR A 38 16.56 -45.40 1.30
C THR A 38 16.23 -46.62 0.46
N GLN A 39 16.04 -46.49 -0.84
CA GLN A 39 16.39 -47.50 -1.81
C GLN A 39 16.80 -46.90 -3.14
N GLU A 40 17.99 -47.21 -3.49
CA GLU A 40 18.80 -47.05 -4.69
C GLU A 40 18.39 -48.09 -5.74
N SER A 41 18.39 -47.72 -7.01
CA SER A 41 18.86 -48.53 -8.15
C SER A 41 18.60 -47.79 -9.48
N SER A 42 19.60 -47.42 -10.11
CA SER A 42 20.42 -47.77 -11.28
C SER A 42 19.86 -47.37 -12.65
N GLU A 43 20.70 -46.53 -13.27
CA GLU A 43 21.16 -46.43 -14.68
C GLU A 43 20.27 -46.98 -15.82
N THR A 44 20.00 -46.03 -16.76
CA THR A 44 20.43 -46.28 -18.17
C THR A 44 20.56 -44.97 -18.92
N LYS A 45 21.70 -44.83 -19.61
CA LYS A 45 22.04 -43.77 -20.59
C LYS A 45 21.13 -43.91 -21.81
N ASP A 46 20.66 -42.74 -22.33
CA ASP A 46 20.70 -42.51 -23.76
C ASP A 46 20.74 -41.00 -24.05
N ALA A 47 21.76 -40.59 -24.74
CA ALA A 47 22.00 -39.28 -25.21
C ALA A 47 21.07 -38.95 -26.40
N LYS A 48 20.28 -37.88 -26.30
CA LYS A 48 19.76 -37.19 -27.46
C LYS A 48 19.84 -35.69 -27.25
N ALA A 49 20.80 -35.10 -27.89
CA ALA A 49 20.87 -33.64 -28.05
C ALA A 49 19.54 -33.14 -28.63
N SER A 50 18.86 -32.30 -27.89
CA SER A 50 17.76 -31.50 -28.39
C SER A 50 18.03 -30.06 -28.01
N ALA A 51 17.95 -29.23 -29.02
CA ALA A 51 18.19 -27.80 -29.00
C ALA A 51 17.61 -27.14 -27.76
N GLU A 52 18.44 -26.41 -27.06
CA GLU A 52 18.10 -25.46 -26.01
C GLU A 52 17.42 -24.27 -26.69
N GLU A 53 16.10 -24.37 -26.85
CA GLU A 53 15.23 -23.25 -27.13
C GLU A 53 15.19 -22.44 -25.84
N THR A 54 15.89 -21.31 -25.85
CA THR A 54 15.89 -20.33 -24.76
C THR A 54 14.47 -19.77 -24.66
N ALA A 55 13.60 -20.45 -23.93
CA ALA A 55 12.32 -19.88 -23.55
C ALA A 55 12.61 -18.66 -22.66
N GLU A 56 12.35 -17.46 -23.17
CA GLU A 56 12.26 -16.26 -22.34
C GLU A 56 11.32 -16.56 -21.17
N PRO A 57 11.70 -16.19 -19.93
CA PRO A 57 10.82 -16.36 -18.78
C PRO A 57 9.49 -15.66 -19.07
N GLN A 58 8.41 -16.40 -19.16
CA GLN A 58 7.09 -15.82 -19.31
C GLN A 58 6.81 -15.01 -18.03
N GLU A 59 6.82 -13.68 -18.18
CA GLU A 59 6.45 -12.74 -17.12
C GLU A 59 5.02 -13.07 -16.67
N ASP A 60 4.83 -13.22 -15.35
CA ASP A 60 3.49 -13.46 -14.82
C ASP A 60 2.58 -12.23 -15.01
N ALA A 61 1.27 -12.46 -14.98
CA ALA A 61 0.28 -11.41 -15.26
C ALA A 61 0.33 -10.26 -14.25
N VAL A 62 0.76 -10.52 -13.02
CA VAL A 62 0.88 -9.50 -11.96
C VAL A 62 2.07 -8.60 -12.23
N THR A 63 3.23 -9.18 -12.51
CA THR A 63 4.47 -8.45 -12.84
C THR A 63 4.26 -7.58 -14.08
N LYS A 64 3.59 -8.12 -15.10
CA LYS A 64 3.22 -7.36 -16.30
C LYS A 64 2.31 -6.18 -15.97
N ALA A 65 1.26 -6.40 -15.19
CA ALA A 65 0.33 -5.35 -14.78
C ALA A 65 1.01 -4.25 -13.96
N LEU A 66 1.91 -4.61 -13.03
CA LEU A 66 2.70 -3.66 -12.24
C LEU A 66 3.60 -2.81 -13.14
N ARG A 67 4.30 -3.43 -14.09
CA ARG A 67 5.15 -2.72 -15.06
C ARG A 67 4.34 -1.76 -15.94
N GLU A 68 3.17 -2.17 -16.40
CA GLU A 68 2.27 -1.30 -17.17
C GLU A 68 1.78 -0.10 -16.37
N GLN A 69 1.49 -0.31 -15.07
CA GLN A 69 1.05 0.77 -14.17
C GLN A 69 2.18 1.77 -13.87
N SER A 70 3.40 1.30 -13.71
CA SER A 70 4.56 2.14 -13.37
C SER A 70 5.27 2.74 -14.60
N ALA A 71 4.95 2.30 -15.81
CA ALA A 71 5.57 2.80 -17.03
C ALA A 71 5.49 4.34 -17.15
N ALA A 72 6.53 4.95 -17.70
CA ALA A 72 6.60 6.40 -17.89
C ALA A 72 5.34 6.97 -18.56
N LEU A 73 4.90 8.13 -18.11
CA LEU A 73 3.75 8.87 -18.63
C LEU A 73 4.20 10.17 -19.27
N MET A 74 3.90 10.31 -20.54
CA MET A 74 4.04 11.59 -21.24
C MET A 74 2.87 12.53 -20.90
N ASP A 75 3.03 13.82 -21.11
CA ASP A 75 2.02 14.82 -20.73
C ASP A 75 0.71 14.67 -21.52
N ASP A 76 0.78 14.24 -22.77
CA ASP A 76 -0.39 13.92 -23.60
C ASP A 76 -1.18 12.73 -23.03
N GLN A 77 -0.47 11.70 -22.58
CA GLN A 77 -1.08 10.52 -21.93
C GLN A 77 -1.71 10.88 -20.57
N LYS A 78 -1.05 11.72 -19.77
CA LYS A 78 -1.64 12.23 -18.53
C LYS A 78 -2.91 13.01 -18.79
N SER A 79 -2.88 13.87 -19.82
CA SER A 79 -4.04 14.66 -20.23
C SER A 79 -5.21 13.79 -20.69
N GLU A 80 -4.93 12.71 -21.43
CA GLU A 80 -5.96 11.76 -21.88
C GLU A 80 -6.60 11.01 -20.70
N ILE A 81 -5.77 10.51 -19.76
CA ILE A 81 -6.24 9.82 -18.55
C ILE A 81 -7.14 10.76 -17.75
N LEU A 82 -6.69 12.00 -17.53
CA LEU A 82 -7.45 12.99 -16.77
C LEU A 82 -8.78 13.33 -17.45
N ALA A 83 -8.78 13.53 -18.77
CA ALA A 83 -9.99 13.80 -19.52
C ALA A 83 -11.03 12.69 -19.39
N LYS A 84 -10.60 11.42 -19.47
CA LYS A 84 -11.48 10.25 -19.25
C LYS A 84 -12.02 10.21 -17.82
N ALA A 85 -11.17 10.45 -16.83
CA ALA A 85 -11.56 10.50 -15.43
C ALA A 85 -12.59 11.62 -15.19
N GLN A 86 -12.34 12.83 -15.71
CA GLN A 86 -13.26 13.96 -15.61
C GLN A 86 -14.61 13.66 -16.24
N GLN A 87 -14.62 13.09 -17.44
CA GLN A 87 -15.86 12.68 -18.10
C GLN A 87 -16.65 11.67 -17.27
N THR A 88 -15.97 10.67 -16.72
CA THR A 88 -16.58 9.67 -15.85
C THR A 88 -17.11 10.31 -14.56
N ALA A 89 -16.35 11.21 -13.94
CA ALA A 89 -16.76 11.91 -12.73
C ALA A 89 -18.00 12.79 -12.97
N GLN A 90 -18.05 13.52 -14.09
CA GLN A 90 -19.21 14.33 -14.47
C GLN A 90 -20.48 13.49 -14.67
N ASN A 91 -20.33 12.27 -15.21
CA ASN A 91 -21.43 11.37 -15.49
C ASN A 91 -21.79 10.47 -14.29
N SER A 92 -21.09 10.59 -13.16
CA SER A 92 -21.26 9.70 -12.01
C SER A 92 -22.59 9.86 -11.26
N GLY A 93 -23.25 11.02 -11.42
CA GLY A 93 -24.41 11.41 -10.61
C GLY A 93 -24.05 11.98 -9.24
N TYR A 94 -22.76 11.93 -8.84
CA TYR A 94 -22.21 12.60 -7.68
C TYR A 94 -21.56 13.92 -8.14
N GLY A 95 -21.54 14.95 -7.37
CA GLY A 95 -20.83 16.17 -7.75
C GLY A 95 -19.34 15.87 -8.01
N MET A 96 -18.77 16.47 -9.07
CA MET A 96 -17.34 16.32 -9.35
C MET A 96 -16.52 17.09 -8.32
N VAL A 97 -15.54 16.43 -7.69
CA VAL A 97 -14.59 17.00 -6.73
C VAL A 97 -13.18 16.71 -7.20
N GLN A 98 -12.34 17.74 -7.22
CA GLN A 98 -10.93 17.63 -7.54
C GLN A 98 -10.10 17.70 -6.27
N TYR A 99 -9.15 16.79 -6.12
CA TYR A 99 -8.18 16.72 -5.04
C TYR A 99 -6.77 16.89 -5.57
N HIS A 100 -5.94 17.59 -4.82
CA HIS A 100 -4.51 17.73 -5.10
C HIS A 100 -3.73 16.85 -4.12
N TYR A 101 -2.78 16.09 -4.64
CA TYR A 101 -1.92 15.25 -3.81
C TYR A 101 -0.44 15.54 -4.03
N CYS A 102 0.36 15.28 -3.00
CA CYS A 102 1.81 15.26 -3.08
C CYS A 102 2.31 13.82 -2.96
N VAL A 103 3.34 13.48 -3.74
CA VAL A 103 4.12 12.26 -3.54
C VAL A 103 5.36 12.64 -2.74
N VAL A 104 5.57 11.97 -1.62
CA VAL A 104 6.71 12.16 -0.74
C VAL A 104 7.34 10.82 -0.39
N THR A 105 8.58 10.82 0.06
CA THR A 105 9.31 9.59 0.42
C THR A 105 9.76 9.62 1.87
N ASN A 106 9.94 8.45 2.45
CA ASN A 106 10.52 8.30 3.78
C ASN A 106 11.43 7.05 3.84
N GLY A 107 12.73 7.27 4.06
CA GLY A 107 13.75 6.23 4.03
C GLY A 107 14.27 5.95 2.63
N GLU A 108 14.95 4.81 2.47
CA GLU A 108 15.44 4.34 1.18
C GLU A 108 14.32 3.57 0.49
N VAL A 109 13.93 4.04 -0.68
CA VAL A 109 12.78 3.51 -1.44
C VAL A 109 13.16 3.29 -2.90
N GLY A 110 12.36 2.53 -3.61
CA GLY A 110 12.52 2.28 -5.03
C GLY A 110 12.29 3.51 -5.91
N SER A 111 11.94 3.30 -7.18
CA SER A 111 11.75 4.39 -8.14
C SER A 111 10.53 5.25 -7.79
N VAL A 112 10.80 6.48 -7.37
CA VAL A 112 9.75 7.47 -7.07
C VAL A 112 8.98 7.88 -8.33
N GLU A 113 9.66 7.88 -9.48
CA GLU A 113 9.03 8.19 -10.76
C GLU A 113 8.03 7.10 -11.16
N ASP A 114 8.42 5.83 -11.11
CA ASP A 114 7.55 4.70 -11.41
C ASP A 114 6.36 4.65 -10.45
N PHE A 115 6.61 4.89 -9.18
CA PHE A 115 5.57 5.00 -8.16
C PHE A 115 4.59 6.13 -8.48
N SER A 116 5.09 7.32 -8.83
CA SER A 116 4.25 8.48 -9.16
C SER A 116 3.39 8.24 -10.39
N ASN A 117 3.94 7.56 -11.42
CA ASN A 117 3.20 7.17 -12.61
C ASN A 117 2.08 6.18 -12.28
N ALA A 118 2.38 5.18 -11.43
CA ALA A 118 1.38 4.22 -10.96
C ALA A 118 0.28 4.91 -10.15
N VAL A 119 0.63 5.79 -9.22
CA VAL A 119 -0.32 6.58 -8.42
C VAL A 119 -1.26 7.37 -9.33
N PHE A 120 -0.72 8.08 -10.32
CA PHE A 120 -1.53 8.90 -11.22
C PHE A 120 -2.54 8.06 -12.01
N ARG A 121 -2.12 6.91 -12.56
CA ARG A 121 -3.01 6.00 -13.30
C ARG A 121 -4.10 5.39 -12.42
N ILE A 122 -3.72 4.94 -11.21
CA ILE A 122 -4.63 4.26 -10.30
C ILE A 122 -5.69 5.24 -9.78
N LEU A 123 -5.28 6.43 -9.35
CA LEU A 123 -6.22 7.42 -8.81
C LEU A 123 -7.18 7.94 -9.87
N ASN A 124 -6.72 8.11 -11.13
CA ASN A 124 -7.52 8.62 -12.22
C ASN A 124 -8.05 7.53 -13.19
N SER A 125 -8.11 6.28 -12.72
CA SER A 125 -8.76 5.22 -13.48
C SER A 125 -10.24 5.52 -13.65
N GLU A 126 -10.75 5.42 -14.88
CA GLU A 126 -12.18 5.54 -15.18
C GLU A 126 -13.06 4.49 -14.47
N HIS A 127 -12.42 3.37 -14.03
CA HIS A 127 -13.07 2.31 -13.27
C HIS A 127 -12.96 2.49 -11.75
N GLY A 128 -12.21 3.51 -11.30
CA GLY A 128 -11.91 3.80 -9.90
C GLY A 128 -12.74 4.95 -9.32
N TRP A 129 -12.05 5.85 -8.66
CA TRP A 129 -12.63 6.99 -7.92
C TRP A 129 -13.45 7.97 -8.79
N ALA A 130 -13.13 8.05 -10.08
CA ALA A 130 -13.89 8.86 -11.02
C ALA A 130 -15.38 8.49 -11.03
N ARG A 131 -15.73 7.21 -10.80
CA ARG A 131 -17.11 6.74 -10.69
C ARG A 131 -17.84 7.27 -9.45
N ALA A 132 -17.10 7.72 -8.46
CA ALA A 132 -17.62 8.40 -7.26
C ALA A 132 -17.54 9.93 -7.36
N GLY A 133 -17.20 10.47 -8.53
CA GLY A 133 -17.08 11.89 -8.76
C GLY A 133 -15.74 12.52 -8.38
N ALA A 134 -14.76 11.73 -7.94
CA ALA A 134 -13.45 12.24 -7.51
C ALA A 134 -12.40 12.12 -8.62
N ILE A 135 -11.63 13.18 -8.83
CA ILE A 135 -10.44 13.22 -9.68
C ILE A 135 -9.25 13.76 -8.88
N PHE A 136 -8.03 13.41 -9.31
CA PHE A 136 -6.83 13.66 -8.54
C PHE A 136 -5.73 14.23 -9.43
N GLU A 137 -5.13 15.33 -9.01
CA GLU A 137 -4.00 15.91 -9.71
C GLU A 137 -2.79 16.03 -8.78
N PRO A 138 -1.57 15.80 -9.26
CA PRO A 138 -0.38 16.09 -8.49
C PRO A 138 -0.26 17.60 -8.28
N SER A 139 -0.01 18.02 -7.06
CA SER A 139 0.21 19.44 -6.75
C SER A 139 1.53 19.92 -7.37
N THR A 140 1.50 21.10 -7.95
CA THR A 140 2.68 21.77 -8.53
C THR A 140 3.27 22.84 -7.62
N ASP A 141 2.52 23.28 -6.61
CA ASP A 141 2.88 24.36 -5.68
C ASP A 141 3.11 23.89 -4.24
N GLY A 142 2.97 22.58 -3.99
CA GLY A 142 3.12 21.96 -2.68
C GLY A 142 1.88 22.06 -1.78
N ASN A 143 0.80 22.68 -2.26
CA ASN A 143 -0.48 22.68 -1.56
C ASN A 143 -1.22 21.38 -1.87
N CYS A 144 -1.32 20.48 -0.89
CA CYS A 144 -1.88 19.16 -1.08
C CYS A 144 -3.00 18.91 -0.08
N ASP A 145 -4.12 18.36 -0.57
CA ASP A 145 -5.20 17.88 0.30
C ASP A 145 -4.74 16.67 1.10
N PHE A 146 -3.85 15.86 0.51
CA PHE A 146 -3.23 14.72 1.18
C PHE A 146 -1.89 14.36 0.55
N ASN A 147 -1.09 13.61 1.29
CA ASN A 147 0.18 13.07 0.83
C ASN A 147 0.06 11.56 0.58
N ILE A 148 0.70 11.11 -0.49
CA ILE A 148 0.98 9.70 -0.73
C ILE A 148 2.45 9.51 -0.46
N VAL A 149 2.76 8.75 0.58
CA VAL A 149 4.12 8.56 1.08
C VAL A 149 4.60 7.18 0.65
N LEU A 150 5.64 7.10 -0.17
CA LEU A 150 6.37 5.86 -0.39
C LEU A 150 7.39 5.71 0.74
N ALA A 151 7.27 4.69 1.55
CA ALA A 151 8.02 4.56 2.77
C ALA A 151 8.74 3.22 2.87
N GLN A 152 10.03 3.27 3.22
CA GLN A 152 10.76 2.08 3.61
C GLN A 152 10.08 1.41 4.81
N ALA A 153 9.90 0.10 4.77
CA ALA A 153 9.16 -0.68 5.78
C ALA A 153 9.51 -0.30 7.22
N SER A 154 10.82 -0.20 7.53
CA SER A 154 11.31 0.12 8.87
C SER A 154 10.93 1.53 9.37
N THR A 155 10.49 2.42 8.47
CA THR A 155 10.11 3.79 8.85
C THR A 155 8.62 3.93 9.16
N LEU A 156 7.77 2.96 8.80
CA LEU A 156 6.33 3.03 9.00
C LEU A 156 5.94 3.26 10.48
N PRO A 157 6.53 2.57 11.47
CA PRO A 157 6.19 2.80 12.88
C PRO A 157 6.47 4.23 13.37
N THR A 158 7.30 5.00 12.67
CA THR A 158 7.58 6.40 13.03
C THR A 158 6.39 7.34 12.77
N PHE A 159 5.48 6.97 11.88
CA PHE A 159 4.27 7.78 11.60
C PHE A 159 3.22 7.64 12.72
N SER A 160 3.09 6.44 13.26
CA SER A 160 2.15 6.15 14.36
C SER A 160 2.42 4.76 14.93
N SER A 161 2.10 4.58 16.22
CA SER A 161 2.17 3.27 16.89
C SER A 161 1.21 2.21 16.31
N VAL A 162 0.24 2.61 15.48
CA VAL A 162 -0.66 1.68 14.79
C VAL A 162 -0.15 1.24 13.42
N CYS A 163 0.90 1.89 12.90
CA CYS A 163 1.55 1.48 11.67
C CYS A 163 2.60 0.41 11.96
N SER A 164 2.70 -0.60 11.11
CA SER A 164 3.69 -1.68 11.23
C SER A 164 4.54 -1.76 9.97
N GLU A 165 5.69 -2.40 10.08
CA GLU A 165 6.59 -2.64 8.94
C GLU A 165 6.00 -3.58 7.87
N GLN A 166 4.87 -4.22 8.15
CA GLN A 166 4.28 -5.25 7.28
C GLN A 166 3.18 -4.71 6.37
N TYR A 167 2.55 -3.60 6.74
CA TYR A 167 1.37 -3.11 6.03
C TYR A 167 1.41 -1.61 5.83
N SER A 168 0.95 -1.17 4.67
CA SER A 168 0.61 0.22 4.42
C SER A 168 -0.40 0.73 5.45
N CYS A 169 -0.32 2.00 5.79
CA CYS A 169 -1.21 2.59 6.80
C CYS A 169 -1.64 4.02 6.41
N ARG A 170 -2.59 4.58 7.15
CA ARG A 170 -3.01 5.97 7.00
C ARG A 170 -2.94 6.70 8.34
N VAL A 171 -2.30 7.87 8.35
CA VAL A 171 -2.21 8.74 9.53
C VAL A 171 -2.52 10.18 9.13
N GLY A 172 -3.64 10.70 9.59
CA GLY A 172 -4.11 12.03 9.19
C GLY A 172 -4.30 12.13 7.67
N ASN A 173 -3.61 13.08 7.06
CA ASN A 173 -3.63 13.29 5.61
C ASN A 173 -2.53 12.51 4.87
N ASN A 174 -1.80 11.62 5.54
CA ASN A 174 -0.78 10.79 4.92
C ASN A 174 -1.34 9.39 4.64
N VAL A 175 -1.29 8.98 3.39
CA VAL A 175 -1.51 7.61 2.93
C VAL A 175 -0.12 7.02 2.72
N ILE A 176 0.30 6.14 3.60
CA ILE A 176 1.67 5.62 3.67
C ILE A 176 1.67 4.23 3.03
N ILE A 177 2.40 4.12 1.94
CA ILE A 177 2.56 2.90 1.16
C ILE A 177 3.89 2.28 1.53
N ASN A 178 3.86 1.02 1.92
CA ASN A 178 5.04 0.23 2.22
C ASN A 178 5.73 -0.17 0.90
N ASP A 179 7.02 0.18 0.76
CA ASP A 179 7.83 -0.11 -0.41
C ASP A 179 8.39 -1.55 -0.38
#